data_ea83fe17234ca36a9174172a3be87f37
#
_entry.id   ea83fe17234ca36a9174172a3be87f37
#
_cell.length_a   1.000
_cell.length_b   1.000
_cell.length_c   1.000
_cell.angle_alpha   90.00
_cell.angle_beta   90.00
_cell.angle_gamma   90.00
#
_symmetry.space_group_name_H-M   'P 1'
#
loop_
_entity.id
_entity.type
_entity.pdbx_description
1 polymer ?
#
loop_
_entity_poly.entity_id
_entity_poly.type
_entity_poly.pdbx_seq_one_letter_code
_entity_poly.pdbx_strand_id
1 'polypeptide(L)'
;MAKGNGSMGCMKQIIISIAAKSVFLIVLSLPAQANPEVWKESEWSETDFSRSLIDFRDVLSGGPPKDGIPSIDNPDFVPLDGAAEAFQVPLGPQEPVIALEIHGDARAYPLRVLTWHEIVNDEVGGVPVAVTYCPLCNSAVVFERRAQGQVYEFGTTGKLLNSNLIMYDRQTESWWQQFTGVAIVGEKVGAELKLVPARLISLQEFGQMHPDGIVLIPTDPEARPYGRNPYEFYDHPEKLPFLYNGSLPENINPMARVVVVKTPEGPLAWALEFIRKQQRIEAGGYVIEWRPGQNSALDTSEIKKGRDVGSVSVQLNGEDAPYDVALAFAFHAFHPEVPITTD
;
A
#
# COMPACT_ATOMS: atom_id res chain seq x y z
N MET A 1 52.76 54.89 -58.52
CA MET A 1 52.01 56.14 -58.70
C MET A 1 50.57 55.82 -59.01
N ALA A 2 49.63 56.56 -58.42
CA ALA A 2 48.21 56.65 -58.68
C ALA A 2 47.30 55.50 -58.09
N LYS A 3 46.64 55.84 -57.17
CA LYS A 3 45.38 55.86 -56.46
C LYS A 3 44.16 55.56 -57.35
N GLY A 4 43.34 54.67 -56.94
CA GLY A 4 41.98 54.46 -57.42
C GLY A 4 41.07 54.09 -56.29
N ASN A 5 40.21 55.02 -55.84
CA ASN A 5 39.11 54.84 -54.87
C ASN A 5 37.94 54.15 -55.56
N GLY A 6 37.41 53.13 -54.91
CA GLY A 6 36.15 52.52 -55.25
C GLY A 6 35.27 52.42 -54.01
N SER A 7 34.24 53.23 -53.97
CA SER A 7 33.16 53.29 -53.01
C SER A 7 32.31 52.01 -53.06
N MET A 8 32.14 51.33 -51.95
CA MET A 8 31.23 50.19 -51.83
C MET A 8 30.07 50.57 -50.93
N GLY A 9 28.89 50.64 -51.57
CA GLY A 9 27.65 51.02 -50.93
C GLY A 9 27.16 49.94 -49.88
N CYS A 10 26.78 50.46 -48.74
CA CYS A 10 26.25 49.76 -47.64
C CYS A 10 24.76 49.42 -47.88
N MET A 11 24.45 48.15 -48.19
CA MET A 11 23.10 47.65 -48.27
C MET A 11 22.64 47.22 -46.89
N LYS A 12 21.79 48.02 -46.25
CA LYS A 12 21.11 47.66 -44.97
C LYS A 12 20.10 46.54 -45.21
N GLN A 13 20.38 45.36 -44.75
CA GLN A 13 19.38 44.29 -44.60
C GLN A 13 18.50 44.58 -43.40
N ILE A 14 17.22 44.80 -43.65
CA ILE A 14 16.17 44.86 -42.61
C ILE A 14 15.79 43.44 -42.25
N ILE A 15 16.20 42.97 -41.06
CA ILE A 15 15.75 41.70 -40.49
C ILE A 15 14.40 41.96 -39.82
N ILE A 16 13.32 41.48 -40.45
CA ILE A 16 11.99 41.45 -39.84
C ILE A 16 11.95 40.25 -38.91
N SER A 17 12.03 40.53 -37.61
CA SER A 17 11.88 39.52 -36.55
C SER A 17 10.39 39.20 -36.39
N ILE A 18 9.93 38.08 -36.92
CA ILE A 18 8.59 37.54 -36.66
C ILE A 18 8.62 36.84 -35.30
N ALA A 19 8.14 37.52 -34.27
CA ALA A 19 7.91 36.91 -32.96
C ALA A 19 6.71 35.96 -33.04
N ALA A 20 6.97 34.66 -33.19
CA ALA A 20 5.95 33.63 -33.06
C ALA A 20 5.49 33.58 -31.60
N LYS A 21 4.31 34.13 -31.32
CA LYS A 21 3.60 33.90 -30.04
C LYS A 21 3.13 32.44 -30.00
N SER A 22 3.90 31.58 -29.38
CA SER A 22 3.46 30.23 -29.02
C SER A 22 2.33 30.35 -27.99
N VAL A 23 1.12 30.17 -28.45
CA VAL A 23 -0.06 29.95 -27.55
C VAL A 23 0.11 28.60 -26.93
N PHE A 24 0.59 28.56 -25.70
CA PHE A 24 0.55 27.36 -24.87
C PHE A 24 -0.91 27.10 -24.52
N LEU A 25 -1.57 26.17 -25.24
CA LEU A 25 -2.85 25.62 -24.84
C LEU A 25 -2.59 24.81 -23.57
N ILE A 26 -2.88 25.37 -22.39
CA ILE A 26 -3.00 24.60 -21.16
C ILE A 26 -4.25 23.76 -21.35
N VAL A 27 -4.08 22.53 -21.78
CA VAL A 27 -5.12 21.50 -21.67
C VAL A 27 -5.25 21.24 -20.17
N LEU A 28 -6.21 21.92 -19.53
CA LEU A 28 -6.73 21.51 -18.22
C LEU A 28 -7.29 20.11 -18.41
N SER A 29 -6.49 19.09 -18.12
CA SER A 29 -6.99 17.74 -17.94
C SER A 29 -7.93 17.79 -16.72
N LEU A 30 -9.22 17.88 -16.98
CA LEU A 30 -10.23 17.56 -15.98
C LEU A 30 -9.87 16.17 -15.44
N PRO A 31 -9.93 15.94 -14.13
CA PRO A 31 -9.77 14.59 -13.60
C PRO A 31 -10.76 13.71 -14.37
N ALA A 32 -10.25 12.64 -14.96
CA ALA A 32 -11.10 11.69 -15.67
C ALA A 32 -12.16 11.22 -14.67
N GLN A 33 -13.40 11.67 -14.88
CA GLN A 33 -14.49 11.26 -14.01
C GLN A 33 -14.57 9.74 -14.05
N ALA A 34 -14.71 9.15 -12.87
CA ALA A 34 -14.93 7.72 -12.71
C ALA A 34 -16.12 7.32 -13.61
N ASN A 35 -15.85 6.60 -14.69
CA ASN A 35 -16.84 6.20 -15.67
C ASN A 35 -16.73 4.68 -15.91
N PRO A 36 -17.63 3.87 -15.33
CA PRO A 36 -17.66 2.43 -15.51
C PRO A 36 -17.74 1.97 -16.96
N GLU A 37 -18.43 2.71 -17.85
CA GLU A 37 -18.51 2.37 -19.27
C GLU A 37 -17.14 2.47 -19.95
N VAL A 38 -16.39 3.53 -19.65
CA VAL A 38 -15.01 3.69 -20.15
C VAL A 38 -14.09 2.61 -19.60
N TRP A 39 -14.22 2.26 -18.34
CA TRP A 39 -13.42 1.19 -17.73
C TRP A 39 -13.73 -0.16 -18.37
N LYS A 40 -15.01 -0.46 -18.61
CA LYS A 40 -15.44 -1.69 -19.25
C LYS A 40 -14.87 -1.84 -20.67
N GLU A 41 -14.87 -0.76 -21.42
CA GLU A 41 -14.33 -0.76 -22.81
C GLU A 41 -12.78 -0.86 -22.83
N SER A 42 -12.09 -0.32 -21.82
CA SER A 42 -10.63 -0.21 -21.84
C SER A 42 -9.91 -1.40 -21.21
N GLU A 43 -10.32 -1.83 -20.00
CA GLU A 43 -9.53 -2.76 -19.18
C GLU A 43 -10.37 -3.81 -18.44
N TRP A 44 -11.72 -3.64 -18.34
CA TRP A 44 -12.57 -4.37 -17.41
C TRP A 44 -13.77 -5.00 -18.12
N SER A 45 -13.55 -5.72 -19.22
CA SER A 45 -14.62 -6.28 -20.07
C SER A 45 -15.51 -7.29 -19.34
N GLU A 46 -14.95 -8.05 -18.40
CA GLU A 46 -15.66 -9.09 -17.65
C GLU A 46 -16.32 -8.57 -16.36
N THR A 47 -15.98 -7.34 -15.92
CA THR A 47 -16.54 -6.76 -14.70
C THR A 47 -18.01 -6.36 -14.89
N ASP A 48 -18.89 -6.88 -14.06
CA ASP A 48 -20.30 -6.47 -13.99
C ASP A 48 -20.46 -5.23 -13.10
N PHE A 49 -20.32 -4.04 -13.69
CA PHE A 49 -20.48 -2.77 -12.98
C PHE A 49 -21.90 -2.47 -12.52
N SER A 50 -22.92 -3.25 -12.95
CA SER A 50 -24.29 -3.09 -12.45
C SER A 50 -24.44 -3.58 -11.00
N ARG A 51 -23.46 -4.39 -10.52
CA ARG A 51 -23.38 -4.91 -9.17
C ARG A 51 -22.30 -4.16 -8.41
N SER A 52 -22.69 -3.23 -7.55
CA SER A 52 -21.78 -2.38 -6.80
C SER A 52 -22.31 -2.04 -5.42
N LEU A 53 -21.42 -2.02 -4.41
CA LEU A 53 -21.69 -1.51 -3.05
C LEU A 53 -21.21 -0.06 -2.89
N ILE A 54 -20.58 0.52 -3.90
CA ILE A 54 -19.96 1.84 -3.82
C ILE A 54 -20.52 2.79 -4.89
N ASP A 55 -20.39 4.08 -4.65
CA ASP A 55 -20.55 5.08 -5.68
C ASP A 55 -19.24 5.22 -6.47
N PHE A 56 -19.29 5.02 -7.78
CA PHE A 56 -18.09 5.12 -8.60
C PHE A 56 -17.45 6.52 -8.60
N ARG A 57 -18.20 7.56 -8.22
CA ARG A 57 -17.68 8.93 -8.05
C ARG A 57 -16.62 9.02 -6.94
N ASP A 58 -16.62 8.07 -5.98
CA ASP A 58 -15.65 8.00 -4.90
C ASP A 58 -14.38 7.25 -5.28
N VAL A 59 -14.38 6.58 -6.46
CA VAL A 59 -13.22 5.87 -6.97
C VAL A 59 -12.26 6.83 -7.66
N LEU A 60 -11.04 6.89 -7.16
CA LEU A 60 -9.97 7.71 -7.72
C LEU A 60 -8.96 6.85 -8.49
N SER A 61 -8.34 7.43 -9.51
CA SER A 61 -7.21 6.79 -10.18
C SER A 61 -5.94 7.01 -9.35
N GLY A 62 -5.21 5.93 -9.06
CA GLY A 62 -3.87 5.97 -8.46
C GLY A 62 -2.77 6.31 -9.48
N GLY A 63 -3.12 6.38 -10.77
CA GLY A 63 -2.20 6.63 -11.88
C GLY A 63 -1.86 5.38 -12.70
N PRO A 64 -1.39 4.28 -12.12
CA PRO A 64 -1.11 3.05 -12.87
C PRO A 64 -2.38 2.44 -13.49
N PRO A 65 -2.29 1.77 -14.67
CA PRO A 65 -3.38 0.97 -15.21
C PRO A 65 -3.57 -0.34 -14.43
N LYS A 66 -4.51 -1.17 -14.84
CA LYS A 66 -4.67 -2.55 -14.35
C LYS A 66 -3.33 -3.30 -14.40
N ASP A 67 -2.91 -3.90 -13.29
CA ASP A 67 -1.61 -4.55 -13.09
C ASP A 67 -0.36 -3.67 -13.39
N GLY A 68 -0.52 -2.34 -13.43
CA GLY A 68 0.60 -1.40 -13.56
C GLY A 68 1.54 -1.40 -12.34
N ILE A 69 1.02 -1.83 -11.20
CA ILE A 69 1.76 -2.32 -10.04
C ILE A 69 1.57 -3.83 -10.04
N PRO A 70 2.52 -4.63 -10.58
CA PRO A 70 2.32 -6.06 -10.76
C PRO A 70 2.34 -6.80 -9.42
N SER A 71 1.32 -7.62 -9.14
CA SER A 71 1.35 -8.58 -8.04
C SER A 71 2.45 -9.62 -8.25
N ILE A 72 2.92 -10.23 -7.15
CA ILE A 72 3.83 -11.37 -7.18
C ILE A 72 2.98 -12.64 -7.06
N ASP A 73 2.95 -13.46 -8.11
CA ASP A 73 2.10 -14.65 -8.18
C ASP A 73 2.89 -15.96 -8.00
N ASN A 74 4.20 -15.92 -8.17
CA ASN A 74 5.12 -17.02 -7.91
C ASN A 74 6.30 -16.49 -7.09
N PRO A 75 6.12 -16.32 -5.77
CA PRO A 75 7.11 -15.69 -4.92
C PRO A 75 8.36 -16.55 -4.72
N ASP A 76 9.53 -15.91 -4.84
CA ASP A 76 10.82 -16.50 -4.52
C ASP A 76 11.24 -16.17 -3.08
N PHE A 77 11.80 -17.15 -2.41
CA PHE A 77 12.25 -17.01 -1.01
C PHE A 77 13.69 -17.49 -0.84
N VAL A 78 14.37 -16.90 0.13
CA VAL A 78 15.68 -17.38 0.61
C VAL A 78 15.63 -17.57 2.13
N PRO A 79 16.49 -18.42 2.70
CA PRO A 79 16.70 -18.48 4.15
C PRO A 79 17.07 -17.10 4.72
N LEU A 80 16.72 -16.87 5.97
CA LEU A 80 16.92 -15.58 6.65
C LEU A 80 18.38 -15.08 6.59
N ASP A 81 19.35 -15.98 6.71
CA ASP A 81 20.78 -15.66 6.67
C ASP A 81 21.27 -15.18 5.30
N GLY A 82 20.56 -15.53 4.21
CA GLY A 82 20.82 -15.05 2.85
C GLY A 82 20.02 -13.82 2.44
N ALA A 83 19.10 -13.37 3.29
CA ALA A 83 18.15 -12.32 2.89
C ALA A 83 18.79 -10.94 2.67
N ALA A 84 19.85 -10.62 3.43
CA ALA A 84 20.48 -9.30 3.32
C ALA A 84 21.15 -9.11 1.95
N GLU A 85 21.79 -10.14 1.41
CA GLU A 85 22.54 -10.12 0.16
C GLU A 85 21.66 -10.27 -1.09
N ALA A 86 20.41 -10.68 -0.91
CA ALA A 86 19.46 -10.88 -2.02
C ALA A 86 18.95 -9.56 -2.64
N PHE A 87 19.32 -8.41 -2.06
CA PHE A 87 18.94 -7.09 -2.53
C PHE A 87 20.15 -6.26 -2.90
N GLN A 88 20.04 -5.39 -3.92
CA GLN A 88 21.11 -4.44 -4.27
C GLN A 88 21.50 -3.54 -3.08
N VAL A 89 20.52 -3.13 -2.29
CA VAL A 89 20.73 -2.44 -1.02
C VAL A 89 20.42 -3.43 0.10
N PRO A 90 21.41 -3.84 0.90
CA PRO A 90 21.21 -4.85 1.94
C PRO A 90 20.01 -4.54 2.84
N LEU A 91 19.22 -5.59 3.12
CA LEU A 91 18.05 -5.51 4.00
C LEU A 91 18.51 -5.22 5.44
N GLY A 92 17.95 -4.19 6.07
CA GLY A 92 18.30 -3.78 7.42
C GLY A 92 17.54 -4.58 8.49
N PRO A 93 18.12 -4.79 9.68
CA PRO A 93 17.49 -5.59 10.74
C PRO A 93 16.19 -4.97 11.29
N GLN A 94 16.06 -3.65 11.25
CA GLN A 94 14.87 -2.94 11.73
C GLN A 94 13.83 -2.68 10.62
N GLU A 95 14.08 -3.13 9.40
CA GLU A 95 13.10 -2.95 8.32
C GLU A 95 11.84 -3.75 8.57
N PRO A 96 10.67 -3.15 8.26
CA PRO A 96 9.39 -3.80 8.48
C PRO A 96 9.16 -4.95 7.51
N VAL A 97 8.65 -6.04 8.04
CA VAL A 97 8.18 -7.20 7.29
C VAL A 97 6.80 -7.60 7.77
N ILE A 98 5.96 -8.10 6.89
CA ILE A 98 4.77 -8.87 7.29
C ILE A 98 5.26 -10.27 7.58
N ALA A 99 5.18 -10.67 8.84
CA ALA A 99 5.54 -12.01 9.31
C ALA A 99 4.28 -12.89 9.36
N LEU A 100 4.31 -14.01 8.67
CA LEU A 100 3.23 -14.96 8.59
C LEU A 100 3.75 -16.35 8.92
N GLU A 101 3.09 -17.04 9.84
CA GLU A 101 3.34 -18.45 10.13
C GLU A 101 2.04 -19.23 10.04
N ILE A 102 2.03 -20.31 9.28
CA ILE A 102 0.91 -21.24 9.18
C ILE A 102 1.47 -22.65 9.22
N HIS A 103 1.03 -23.47 10.18
CA HIS A 103 1.42 -24.88 10.34
C HIS A 103 2.94 -25.09 10.37
N GLY A 104 3.70 -24.14 10.95
CA GLY A 104 5.16 -24.20 11.04
C GLY A 104 5.92 -23.70 9.81
N ASP A 105 5.23 -23.29 8.74
CA ASP A 105 5.82 -22.58 7.59
C ASP A 105 5.82 -21.08 7.90
N ALA A 106 7.01 -20.55 8.25
CA ALA A 106 7.20 -19.16 8.65
C ALA A 106 7.88 -18.34 7.54
N ARG A 107 7.20 -17.28 7.09
CA ARG A 107 7.64 -16.42 5.98
C ARG A 107 7.60 -14.95 6.36
N ALA A 108 8.61 -14.20 5.94
CA ALA A 108 8.68 -12.75 6.04
C ALA A 108 8.51 -12.11 4.65
N TYR A 109 7.63 -11.12 4.56
CA TYR A 109 7.37 -10.35 3.34
C TYR A 109 7.82 -8.90 3.57
N PRO A 110 9.04 -8.50 3.14
CA PRO A 110 9.55 -7.16 3.40
C PRO A 110 8.70 -6.07 2.74
N LEU A 111 8.34 -5.03 3.49
CA LEU A 111 7.58 -3.91 2.93
C LEU A 111 8.33 -3.20 1.80
N ARG A 112 9.67 -3.29 1.75
CA ARG A 112 10.45 -2.77 0.61
C ARG A 112 10.07 -3.42 -0.73
N VAL A 113 9.58 -4.68 -0.71
CA VAL A 113 9.06 -5.38 -1.89
C VAL A 113 7.61 -5.00 -2.11
N LEU A 114 6.79 -5.10 -1.04
CA LEU A 114 5.36 -4.83 -1.12
C LEU A 114 5.03 -3.36 -1.48
N THR A 115 5.91 -2.41 -1.19
CA THR A 115 5.77 -1.01 -1.65
C THR A 115 5.71 -0.88 -3.17
N TRP A 116 6.28 -1.83 -3.91
CA TRP A 116 6.36 -1.83 -5.38
C TRP A 116 5.43 -2.86 -6.05
N HIS A 117 4.85 -3.78 -5.25
CA HIS A 117 4.03 -4.88 -5.75
C HIS A 117 2.64 -4.96 -5.10
N GLU A 118 2.47 -4.40 -3.92
CA GLU A 118 1.24 -4.29 -3.13
C GLU A 118 0.58 -5.63 -2.76
N ILE A 119 0.69 -6.67 -3.59
CA ILE A 119 0.04 -7.98 -3.42
C ILE A 119 1.04 -9.10 -3.70
N VAL A 120 1.08 -10.11 -2.82
CA VAL A 120 1.74 -11.40 -3.06
C VAL A 120 0.69 -12.50 -2.94
N ASN A 121 0.46 -13.24 -4.03
CA ASN A 121 -0.35 -14.46 -4.04
C ASN A 121 0.55 -15.65 -3.71
N ASP A 122 0.35 -16.26 -2.55
CA ASP A 122 1.22 -17.31 -2.05
C ASP A 122 0.41 -18.51 -1.52
N GLU A 123 1.09 -19.58 -1.14
CA GLU A 123 0.57 -20.71 -0.38
C GLU A 123 1.51 -21.00 0.79
N VAL A 124 1.06 -20.78 2.03
CA VAL A 124 1.83 -20.94 3.27
C VAL A 124 1.24 -22.04 4.10
N GLY A 125 2.03 -23.06 4.46
CA GLY A 125 1.55 -24.21 5.23
C GLY A 125 0.35 -24.91 4.60
N GLY A 126 0.20 -24.89 3.26
CA GLY A 126 -0.93 -25.46 2.51
C GLY A 126 -2.18 -24.57 2.47
N VAL A 127 -2.10 -23.33 2.94
CA VAL A 127 -3.19 -22.35 2.90
C VAL A 127 -2.88 -21.30 1.82
N PRO A 128 -3.76 -21.12 0.81
CA PRO A 128 -3.58 -20.07 -0.18
C PRO A 128 -3.85 -18.70 0.45
N VAL A 129 -2.89 -17.79 0.39
CA VAL A 129 -2.95 -16.46 1.02
C VAL A 129 -2.66 -15.33 0.05
N ALA A 130 -3.29 -14.18 0.26
CA ALA A 130 -2.92 -12.89 -0.32
C ALA A 130 -2.29 -12.03 0.78
N VAL A 131 -0.99 -11.80 0.68
CA VAL A 131 -0.27 -10.87 1.56
C VAL A 131 -0.32 -9.50 0.91
N THR A 132 -0.95 -8.53 1.57
CA THR A 132 -1.24 -7.23 0.95
C THR A 132 -0.69 -6.07 1.77
N TYR A 133 -0.27 -5.02 1.06
CA TYR A 133 0.17 -3.77 1.66
C TYR A 133 -0.30 -2.57 0.83
N CYS A 134 -1.03 -1.65 1.44
CA CYS A 134 -1.37 -0.36 0.85
C CYS A 134 -0.50 0.73 1.50
N PRO A 135 0.53 1.27 0.81
CA PRO A 135 1.41 2.29 1.38
C PRO A 135 0.67 3.56 1.80
N LEU A 136 -0.31 3.99 1.01
CA LEU A 136 -1.08 5.21 1.30
C LEU A 136 -1.88 5.15 2.60
N CYS A 137 -2.25 3.95 3.05
CA CYS A 137 -2.97 3.73 4.31
C CYS A 137 -2.07 3.15 5.41
N ASN A 138 -0.83 2.78 5.07
CA ASN A 138 0.05 1.92 5.89
C ASN A 138 -0.66 0.62 6.31
N SER A 139 -1.64 0.15 5.55
CA SER A 139 -2.44 -1.04 5.85
C SER A 139 -1.74 -2.29 5.33
N ALA A 140 -1.47 -3.23 6.25
CA ALA A 140 -0.75 -4.47 5.99
C ALA A 140 -1.57 -5.66 6.50
N VAL A 141 -2.36 -6.28 5.62
CA VAL A 141 -3.28 -7.36 5.99
C VAL A 141 -3.08 -8.59 5.10
N VAL A 142 -3.31 -9.75 5.71
CA VAL A 142 -3.24 -11.04 5.01
C VAL A 142 -4.63 -11.67 4.98
N PHE A 143 -5.01 -12.16 3.81
CA PHE A 143 -6.26 -12.84 3.59
C PHE A 143 -6.04 -14.28 3.13
N GLU A 144 -6.91 -15.20 3.56
CA GLU A 144 -7.07 -16.48 2.87
C GLU A 144 -7.70 -16.21 1.50
N ARG A 145 -7.05 -16.67 0.41
CA ARG A 145 -7.54 -16.47 -0.96
C ARG A 145 -8.72 -17.36 -1.33
N ARG A 146 -9.17 -18.20 -0.42
CA ARG A 146 -10.33 -19.09 -0.63
C ARG A 146 -11.61 -18.39 -0.13
N ALA A 147 -12.52 -18.12 -1.06
CA ALA A 147 -13.86 -17.62 -0.74
C ALA A 147 -14.88 -18.36 -1.61
N GLN A 148 -16.07 -18.63 -1.06
CA GLN A 148 -17.16 -19.30 -1.78
C GLN A 148 -16.74 -20.63 -2.47
N GLY A 149 -15.77 -21.36 -1.89
CA GLY A 149 -15.29 -22.64 -2.41
C GLY A 149 -14.27 -22.56 -3.56
N GLN A 150 -13.87 -21.35 -3.96
CA GLN A 150 -12.88 -21.10 -5.01
C GLN A 150 -11.64 -20.41 -4.43
N VAL A 151 -10.47 -20.68 -5.01
CA VAL A 151 -9.23 -19.94 -4.73
C VAL A 151 -9.06 -18.86 -5.79
N TYR A 152 -8.82 -17.62 -5.34
CA TYR A 152 -8.64 -16.46 -6.21
C TYR A 152 -7.19 -16.03 -6.29
N GLU A 153 -6.80 -15.46 -7.41
CA GLU A 153 -5.55 -14.72 -7.59
C GLU A 153 -5.86 -13.24 -7.71
N PHE A 154 -5.17 -12.42 -6.91
CA PHE A 154 -5.42 -10.99 -6.84
C PHE A 154 -4.38 -10.19 -7.59
N GLY A 155 -4.85 -9.17 -8.30
CA GLY A 155 -4.03 -8.15 -8.95
C GLY A 155 -4.46 -6.74 -8.52
N THR A 156 -3.73 -5.72 -8.99
CA THR A 156 -4.01 -4.32 -8.69
C THR A 156 -4.88 -3.69 -9.76
N THR A 157 -5.88 -2.92 -9.36
CA THR A 157 -6.74 -2.19 -10.31
C THR A 157 -6.12 -0.89 -10.79
N GLY A 158 -5.12 -0.35 -10.08
CA GLY A 158 -4.66 1.03 -10.22
C GLY A 158 -5.68 2.06 -9.74
N LYS A 159 -6.75 1.63 -9.06
CA LYS A 159 -7.82 2.46 -8.51
C LYS A 159 -7.84 2.40 -7.00
N LEU A 160 -8.35 3.46 -6.40
CA LEU A 160 -8.41 3.66 -4.95
C LEU A 160 -9.83 4.02 -4.53
N LEU A 161 -10.25 3.51 -3.39
CA LEU A 161 -11.39 4.01 -2.64
C LEU A 161 -10.90 4.45 -1.26
N ASN A 162 -11.20 5.69 -0.86
CA ASN A 162 -10.69 6.26 0.40
C ASN A 162 -9.15 6.21 0.52
N SER A 163 -8.43 6.46 -0.58
CA SER A 163 -6.96 6.35 -0.65
C SER A 163 -6.42 4.92 -0.44
N ASN A 164 -7.28 3.92 -0.33
CA ASN A 164 -6.90 2.53 -0.14
C ASN A 164 -7.03 1.73 -1.42
N LEU A 165 -6.10 0.80 -1.61
CA LEU A 165 -6.01 -0.11 -2.76
C LEU A 165 -7.34 -0.85 -3.01
N ILE A 166 -7.83 -0.78 -4.24
CA ILE A 166 -8.82 -1.71 -4.78
C ILE A 166 -8.06 -2.82 -5.51
N MET A 167 -8.16 -4.04 -5.00
CA MET A 167 -7.68 -5.25 -5.66
C MET A 167 -8.74 -5.76 -6.64
N TYR A 168 -8.38 -6.67 -7.53
CA TYR A 168 -9.34 -7.45 -8.30
C TYR A 168 -8.94 -8.92 -8.32
N ASP A 169 -9.91 -9.83 -8.42
CA ASP A 169 -9.62 -11.23 -8.68
C ASP A 169 -9.53 -11.50 -10.19
N ARG A 170 -8.54 -12.31 -10.61
CA ARG A 170 -8.30 -12.62 -12.02
C ARG A 170 -9.36 -13.55 -12.63
N GLN A 171 -10.15 -14.25 -11.80
CA GLN A 171 -11.13 -15.24 -12.24
C GLN A 171 -12.43 -14.61 -12.70
N THR A 172 -12.86 -13.51 -12.05
CA THR A 172 -14.15 -12.85 -12.34
C THR A 172 -14.03 -11.35 -12.60
N GLU A 173 -12.82 -10.79 -12.48
CA GLU A 173 -12.55 -9.36 -12.50
C GLU A 173 -13.40 -8.56 -11.50
N SER A 174 -13.92 -9.22 -10.44
CA SER A 174 -14.59 -8.49 -9.36
C SER A 174 -13.59 -7.67 -8.57
N TRP A 175 -14.00 -6.50 -8.09
CA TRP A 175 -13.17 -5.59 -7.32
C TRP A 175 -13.36 -5.79 -5.83
N TRP A 176 -12.25 -5.81 -5.10
CA TRP A 176 -12.19 -6.10 -3.67
C TRP A 176 -11.47 -4.97 -2.93
N GLN A 177 -12.05 -4.50 -1.83
CA GLN A 177 -11.43 -3.48 -0.99
C GLN A 177 -10.35 -4.13 -0.11
N GLN A 178 -9.10 -3.70 -0.25
CA GLN A 178 -7.98 -4.25 0.53
C GLN A 178 -8.15 -4.05 2.04
N PHE A 179 -8.65 -2.90 2.50
CA PHE A 179 -8.82 -2.60 3.92
C PHE A 179 -9.84 -3.50 4.62
N THR A 180 -10.91 -3.86 3.93
CA THR A 180 -12.03 -4.62 4.51
C THR A 180 -12.05 -6.09 4.12
N GLY A 181 -11.44 -6.46 3.00
CA GLY A 181 -11.53 -7.79 2.40
C GLY A 181 -12.84 -8.06 1.69
N VAL A 182 -13.70 -7.06 1.49
CA VAL A 182 -15.04 -7.19 0.89
C VAL A 182 -14.96 -6.97 -0.62
N ALA A 183 -15.64 -7.82 -1.39
CA ALA A 183 -15.87 -7.60 -2.82
C ALA A 183 -16.91 -6.47 -2.99
N ILE A 184 -16.50 -5.38 -3.64
CA ILE A 184 -17.29 -4.14 -3.73
C ILE A 184 -17.93 -3.90 -5.10
N VAL A 185 -17.41 -4.54 -6.17
CA VAL A 185 -17.96 -4.44 -7.54
C VAL A 185 -17.83 -5.80 -8.23
N GLY A 186 -18.78 -6.14 -9.07
CA GLY A 186 -18.70 -7.30 -9.95
C GLY A 186 -19.50 -8.52 -9.48
N GLU A 187 -19.20 -9.67 -10.06
CA GLU A 187 -19.92 -10.93 -9.79
C GLU A 187 -19.90 -11.31 -8.31
N LYS A 188 -18.80 -11.04 -7.61
CA LYS A 188 -18.57 -11.46 -6.21
C LYS A 188 -19.03 -10.43 -5.17
N VAL A 189 -19.69 -9.37 -5.58
CA VAL A 189 -20.21 -8.33 -4.66
C VAL A 189 -20.80 -8.92 -3.38
N GLY A 190 -20.32 -8.42 -2.23
CA GLY A 190 -20.73 -8.85 -0.90
C GLY A 190 -20.00 -10.10 -0.37
N ALA A 191 -19.16 -10.76 -1.17
CA ALA A 191 -18.27 -11.80 -0.64
C ALA A 191 -17.18 -11.16 0.23
N GLU A 192 -16.71 -11.89 1.25
CA GLU A 192 -15.70 -11.42 2.18
C GLU A 192 -14.56 -12.43 2.29
N LEU A 193 -13.33 -11.95 2.24
CA LEU A 193 -12.13 -12.75 2.48
C LEU A 193 -11.90 -12.89 3.97
N LYS A 194 -11.46 -14.08 4.38
CA LYS A 194 -11.10 -14.35 5.76
C LYS A 194 -9.72 -13.76 6.06
N LEU A 195 -9.63 -12.96 7.12
CA LEU A 195 -8.35 -12.47 7.65
C LEU A 195 -7.53 -13.65 8.23
N VAL A 196 -6.23 -13.60 7.98
CA VAL A 196 -5.25 -14.54 8.54
C VAL A 196 -4.38 -13.74 9.52
N PRO A 197 -4.14 -14.25 10.76
CA PRO A 197 -3.22 -13.61 11.68
C PRO A 197 -1.83 -13.47 11.06
N ALA A 198 -1.31 -12.25 11.08
CA ALA A 198 0.02 -11.90 10.63
C ALA A 198 0.52 -10.73 11.47
N ARG A 199 1.84 -10.57 11.59
CA ARG A 199 2.43 -9.49 12.37
C ARG A 199 3.20 -8.54 11.46
N LEU A 200 3.03 -7.25 11.66
CA LEU A 200 3.91 -6.23 11.08
C LEU A 200 5.02 -5.94 12.10
N ILE A 201 6.20 -6.53 11.87
CA ILE A 201 7.35 -6.51 12.78
C ILE A 201 8.65 -6.23 12.03
N SER A 202 9.75 -6.04 12.77
CA SER A 202 11.08 -5.93 12.13
C SER A 202 11.61 -7.29 11.66
N LEU A 203 12.49 -7.27 10.65
CA LEU A 203 13.19 -8.48 10.21
C LEU A 203 13.96 -9.15 11.36
N GLN A 204 14.56 -8.36 12.25
CA GLN A 204 15.25 -8.87 13.43
C GLN A 204 14.30 -9.63 14.38
N GLU A 205 13.14 -9.07 14.64
CA GLU A 205 12.11 -9.71 15.49
C GLU A 205 11.61 -11.01 14.83
N PHE A 206 11.35 -10.98 13.50
CA PHE A 206 11.02 -12.20 12.76
C PHE A 206 12.08 -13.29 12.92
N GLY A 207 13.37 -12.95 12.77
CA GLY A 207 14.45 -13.91 12.91
C GLY A 207 14.61 -14.47 14.33
N GLN A 208 14.26 -13.69 15.36
CA GLN A 208 14.23 -14.17 16.75
C GLN A 208 13.09 -15.16 17.01
N MET A 209 11.93 -14.94 16.36
CA MET A 209 10.78 -15.82 16.49
C MET A 209 10.91 -17.08 15.63
N HIS A 210 11.47 -16.93 14.42
CA HIS A 210 11.53 -17.97 13.40
C HIS A 210 12.95 -18.05 12.80
N PRO A 211 13.93 -18.61 13.52
CA PRO A 211 15.32 -18.65 13.05
C PRO A 211 15.52 -19.45 11.74
N ASP A 212 14.62 -20.41 11.46
CA ASP A 212 14.61 -21.18 10.22
C ASP A 212 13.62 -20.61 9.18
N GLY A 213 13.08 -19.42 9.43
CA GLY A 213 12.13 -18.76 8.54
C GLY A 213 12.75 -18.29 7.23
N ILE A 214 11.93 -18.12 6.22
CA ILE A 214 12.34 -17.69 4.88
C ILE A 214 11.81 -16.29 4.58
N VAL A 215 12.53 -15.55 3.71
CA VAL A 215 12.27 -14.16 3.40
C VAL A 215 11.99 -14.02 1.91
N LEU A 216 10.90 -13.36 1.57
CA LEU A 216 10.55 -13.02 0.19
C LEU A 216 11.63 -12.13 -0.43
N ILE A 217 12.05 -12.49 -1.63
CA ILE A 217 12.94 -11.70 -2.46
C ILE A 217 12.28 -11.38 -3.80
N PRO A 218 12.66 -10.28 -4.47
CA PRO A 218 12.19 -10.04 -5.83
C PRO A 218 12.85 -11.03 -6.79
N THR A 219 12.09 -11.54 -7.76
CA THR A 219 12.62 -12.40 -8.84
C THR A 219 13.70 -11.69 -9.66
N ASP A 220 13.55 -10.38 -9.87
CA ASP A 220 14.57 -9.51 -10.48
C ASP A 220 14.88 -8.35 -9.51
N PRO A 221 16.02 -8.37 -8.82
CA PRO A 221 16.41 -7.31 -7.89
C PRO A 221 16.64 -5.93 -8.55
N GLU A 222 16.77 -5.89 -9.88
CA GLU A 222 16.98 -4.65 -10.64
C GLU A 222 15.67 -4.06 -11.21
N ALA A 223 14.57 -4.80 -11.17
CA ALA A 223 13.29 -4.37 -11.74
C ALA A 223 12.73 -3.11 -11.06
N ARG A 224 13.01 -2.92 -9.77
CA ARG A 224 12.59 -1.75 -8.97
C ARG A 224 13.70 -1.34 -8.00
N PRO A 225 13.73 -0.09 -7.55
CA PRO A 225 14.71 0.34 -6.55
C PRO A 225 14.29 -0.12 -5.14
N TYR A 226 14.28 -1.43 -4.91
CA TYR A 226 13.88 -2.02 -3.63
C TYR A 226 14.70 -1.47 -2.46
N GLY A 227 14.01 -1.02 -1.40
CA GLY A 227 14.59 -0.32 -0.27
C GLY A 227 14.54 1.20 -0.38
N ARG A 228 14.21 1.74 -1.57
CA ARG A 228 13.81 3.14 -1.73
C ARG A 228 12.33 3.29 -1.44
N ASN A 229 11.99 4.37 -0.74
CA ASN A 229 10.62 4.74 -0.43
C ASN A 229 10.13 5.82 -1.41
N PRO A 230 9.19 5.53 -2.32
CA PRO A 230 8.60 6.54 -3.20
C PRO A 230 7.64 7.49 -2.46
N TYR A 231 7.28 7.18 -1.21
CA TYR A 231 6.37 7.93 -0.34
C TYR A 231 7.14 8.66 0.77
N GLU A 232 8.28 9.27 0.44
CA GLU A 232 9.17 9.93 1.40
C GLU A 232 8.43 10.96 2.27
N PHE A 233 8.58 10.85 3.59
CA PHE A 233 7.91 11.66 4.63
C PHE A 233 6.38 11.60 4.60
N TYR A 234 5.78 10.57 3.98
CA TYR A 234 4.34 10.52 3.83
C TYR A 234 3.61 10.36 5.17
N ASP A 235 4.12 9.57 6.11
CA ASP A 235 3.53 9.38 7.44
C ASP A 235 3.99 10.43 8.48
N HIS A 236 4.46 11.59 8.02
CA HIS A 236 4.79 12.70 8.90
C HIS A 236 3.51 13.44 9.33
N PRO A 237 3.41 13.89 10.61
CA PRO A 237 2.20 14.54 11.14
C PRO A 237 1.75 15.81 10.41
N GLU A 238 2.65 16.47 9.67
CA GLU A 238 2.34 17.67 8.88
C GLU A 238 1.77 17.36 7.48
N LYS A 239 1.74 16.08 7.08
CA LYS A 239 1.19 15.65 5.80
C LYS A 239 -0.32 15.47 5.88
N LEU A 240 -0.94 15.50 4.71
CA LEU A 240 -2.34 15.17 4.52
C LEU A 240 -2.44 13.88 3.70
N PRO A 241 -3.53 13.13 3.85
CA PRO A 241 -3.77 11.94 3.03
C PRO A 241 -3.74 12.27 1.54
N PHE A 242 -3.01 11.48 0.77
CA PHE A 242 -2.93 11.62 -0.68
C PHE A 242 -4.11 10.90 -1.35
N LEU A 243 -4.71 11.49 -2.39
CA LEU A 243 -5.87 10.93 -3.10
C LEU A 243 -7.03 10.57 -2.16
N TYR A 244 -7.33 11.48 -1.22
CA TYR A 244 -8.42 11.34 -0.27
C TYR A 244 -9.25 12.62 -0.21
N ASN A 245 -10.57 12.49 -0.36
CA ASN A 245 -11.52 13.61 -0.37
C ASN A 245 -12.55 13.51 0.78
N GLY A 246 -12.44 12.49 1.65
CA GLY A 246 -13.35 12.28 2.76
C GLY A 246 -13.09 13.17 3.96
N SER A 247 -13.90 12.99 5.01
CA SER A 247 -13.71 13.66 6.30
C SER A 247 -12.48 13.12 7.05
N LEU A 248 -11.83 13.99 7.81
CA LEU A 248 -10.70 13.61 8.65
C LEU A 248 -11.16 13.38 10.10
N PRO A 249 -10.50 12.51 10.87
CA PRO A 249 -10.79 12.33 12.28
C PRO A 249 -10.48 13.63 13.06
N GLU A 250 -11.35 14.00 14.00
CA GLU A 250 -11.23 15.28 14.75
C GLU A 250 -10.26 15.17 15.94
N ASN A 251 -10.19 13.99 16.59
CA ASN A 251 -9.51 13.82 17.88
C ASN A 251 -8.08 13.27 17.77
N ILE A 252 -7.59 13.03 16.57
CA ILE A 252 -6.26 12.46 16.32
C ILE A 252 -5.70 13.02 15.01
N ASN A 253 -4.38 13.14 14.92
CA ASN A 253 -3.75 13.50 13.66
C ASN A 253 -4.09 12.45 12.58
N PRO A 254 -4.57 12.85 11.37
CA PRO A 254 -4.97 11.91 10.33
C PRO A 254 -3.86 10.96 9.88
N MET A 255 -2.59 11.37 10.01
CA MET A 255 -1.41 10.56 9.66
C MET A 255 -0.85 9.77 10.85
N ALA A 256 -1.49 9.83 12.02
CA ALA A 256 -1.11 8.99 13.16
C ALA A 256 -1.42 7.52 12.87
N ARG A 257 -0.58 6.62 13.38
CA ARG A 257 -0.82 5.18 13.29
C ARG A 257 -1.86 4.75 14.33
N VAL A 258 -2.73 3.85 13.91
CA VAL A 258 -3.73 3.22 14.76
C VAL A 258 -3.65 1.71 14.61
N VAL A 259 -3.80 1.01 15.72
CA VAL A 259 -3.95 -0.46 15.72
C VAL A 259 -5.43 -0.78 15.63
N VAL A 260 -5.81 -1.52 14.59
CA VAL A 260 -7.19 -1.88 14.28
C VAL A 260 -7.38 -3.38 14.48
N VAL A 261 -8.40 -3.76 15.22
CA VAL A 261 -8.82 -5.16 15.40
C VAL A 261 -10.26 -5.29 14.94
N LYS A 262 -10.52 -6.23 14.02
CA LYS A 262 -11.87 -6.53 13.57
C LYS A 262 -12.50 -7.54 14.53
N THR A 263 -13.63 -7.19 15.15
CA THR A 263 -14.37 -8.10 16.03
C THR A 263 -15.78 -8.38 15.47
N PRO A 264 -16.47 -9.43 15.95
CA PRO A 264 -17.86 -9.69 15.53
C PRO A 264 -18.83 -8.54 15.82
N GLU A 265 -18.53 -7.72 16.85
CA GLU A 265 -19.34 -6.56 17.27
C GLU A 265 -18.99 -5.29 16.51
N GLY A 266 -17.97 -5.33 15.65
CA GLY A 266 -17.42 -4.19 14.90
C GLY A 266 -15.95 -3.96 15.22
N PRO A 267 -15.27 -3.08 14.47
CA PRO A 267 -13.85 -2.83 14.66
C PRO A 267 -13.58 -2.02 15.93
N LEU A 268 -12.43 -2.31 16.55
CA LEU A 268 -11.84 -1.53 17.64
C LEU A 268 -10.56 -0.86 17.15
N ALA A 269 -10.28 0.36 17.60
CA ALA A 269 -9.07 1.07 17.20
C ALA A 269 -8.43 1.84 18.36
N TRP A 270 -7.11 1.77 18.45
CA TRP A 270 -6.30 2.47 19.43
C TRP A 270 -5.16 3.23 18.74
N ALA A 271 -4.91 4.47 19.16
CA ALA A 271 -3.73 5.19 18.73
C ALA A 271 -2.45 4.42 19.11
N LEU A 272 -1.55 4.22 18.18
CA LEU A 272 -0.28 3.55 18.45
C LEU A 272 0.52 4.26 19.54
N GLU A 273 0.48 5.59 19.58
CA GLU A 273 1.14 6.40 20.60
C GLU A 273 0.58 6.15 22.00
N PHE A 274 -0.74 5.90 22.12
CA PHE A 274 -1.35 5.49 23.38
C PHE A 274 -0.81 4.13 23.83
N ILE A 275 -0.80 3.13 22.94
CA ILE A 275 -0.26 1.81 23.26
C ILE A 275 1.22 1.90 23.60
N ARG A 276 2.00 2.71 22.87
CA ARG A 276 3.42 2.95 23.15
C ARG A 276 3.66 3.50 24.56
N LYS A 277 2.82 4.41 25.04
CA LYS A 277 2.92 4.97 26.40
C LYS A 277 2.57 3.95 27.48
N GLN A 278 1.56 3.13 27.22
CA GLN A 278 1.12 2.09 28.17
C GLN A 278 1.99 0.83 28.08
N GLN A 279 2.75 0.62 26.99
CA GLN A 279 3.53 -0.58 26.65
C GLN A 279 2.66 -1.83 26.43
N ARG A 280 1.58 -1.97 27.18
CA ARG A 280 0.61 -3.07 27.12
C ARG A 280 -0.78 -2.55 27.52
N ILE A 281 -1.78 -2.94 26.76
CA ILE A 281 -3.20 -2.72 27.07
C ILE A 281 -3.99 -4.03 26.97
N GLU A 282 -5.07 -4.10 27.74
CA GLU A 282 -6.06 -5.18 27.63
C GLU A 282 -7.42 -4.54 27.36
N ALA A 283 -8.04 -4.87 26.24
CA ALA A 283 -9.31 -4.31 25.83
C ALA A 283 -10.10 -5.26 24.94
N GLY A 284 -11.40 -5.41 25.18
CA GLY A 284 -12.27 -6.31 24.39
C GLY A 284 -11.83 -7.78 24.38
N GLY A 285 -11.09 -8.23 25.42
CA GLY A 285 -10.50 -9.57 25.47
C GLY A 285 -9.16 -9.71 24.74
N TYR A 286 -8.71 -8.66 24.06
CA TYR A 286 -7.41 -8.63 23.40
C TYR A 286 -6.33 -8.12 24.31
N VAL A 287 -5.12 -8.67 24.17
CA VAL A 287 -3.87 -8.20 24.75
C VAL A 287 -3.07 -7.59 23.62
N ILE A 288 -2.73 -6.30 23.75
CA ILE A 288 -1.98 -5.56 22.74
C ILE A 288 -0.70 -5.03 23.39
N GLU A 289 0.45 -5.41 22.86
CA GLU A 289 1.77 -5.02 23.36
C GLU A 289 2.56 -4.27 22.29
N TRP A 290 3.24 -3.21 22.70
CA TRP A 290 4.16 -2.45 21.86
C TRP A 290 5.61 -2.72 22.24
N ARG A 291 6.49 -2.81 21.22
CA ARG A 291 7.95 -2.94 21.38
C ARG A 291 8.68 -2.03 20.41
N PRO A 292 9.83 -1.43 20.80
CA PRO A 292 10.66 -0.65 19.89
C PRO A 292 11.41 -1.55 18.92
N GLY A 293 11.96 -0.96 17.83
CA GLY A 293 12.91 -1.63 16.95
C GLY A 293 12.38 -1.93 15.54
N GLN A 294 11.27 -1.32 15.13
CA GLN A 294 10.78 -1.38 13.75
C GLN A 294 10.79 0.01 13.11
N ASN A 295 11.39 0.12 11.93
CA ASN A 295 11.39 1.36 11.16
C ASN A 295 10.06 1.59 10.44
N SER A 296 9.71 2.87 10.23
CA SER A 296 8.67 3.22 9.29
C SER A 296 9.15 3.01 7.85
N ALA A 297 8.31 2.36 7.01
CA ALA A 297 8.55 2.25 5.58
C ALA A 297 8.25 3.55 4.82
N LEU A 298 7.56 4.53 5.45
CA LEU A 298 7.02 5.73 4.82
C LEU A 298 7.73 7.03 5.25
N ASP A 299 8.77 6.91 6.08
CA ASP A 299 9.49 8.07 6.63
C ASP A 299 10.54 8.62 5.66
N THR A 300 11.74 8.08 5.67
CA THR A 300 12.86 8.58 4.84
C THR A 300 12.90 7.93 3.47
N SER A 301 13.74 8.48 2.56
CA SER A 301 13.96 7.94 1.21
C SER A 301 14.57 6.53 1.18
N GLU A 302 15.23 6.10 2.26
CA GLU A 302 15.73 4.74 2.43
C GLU A 302 14.99 4.09 3.61
N ILE A 303 14.20 3.05 3.36
CA ILE A 303 13.35 2.39 4.37
C ILE A 303 14.16 1.98 5.62
N LYS A 304 15.37 1.46 5.43
CA LYS A 304 16.27 1.07 6.54
C LYS A 304 16.72 2.21 7.46
N LYS A 305 16.50 3.47 7.07
CA LYS A 305 16.81 4.68 7.83
C LYS A 305 15.59 5.38 8.41
N GLY A 306 14.40 4.81 8.22
CA GLY A 306 13.17 5.35 8.77
C GLY A 306 13.21 5.44 10.30
N ARG A 307 12.43 6.36 10.88
CA ARG A 307 12.30 6.46 12.33
C ARG A 307 11.73 5.19 12.93
N ASP A 308 12.12 4.88 14.16
CA ASP A 308 11.55 3.77 14.93
C ASP A 308 10.09 4.10 15.32
N VAL A 309 9.15 3.32 14.82
CA VAL A 309 7.73 3.38 15.16
C VAL A 309 7.31 2.24 16.09
N GLY A 310 8.20 1.26 16.26
CA GLY A 310 7.93 0.04 16.99
C GLY A 310 7.02 -0.94 16.28
N SER A 311 6.94 -2.13 16.83
CA SER A 311 6.04 -3.21 16.43
C SER A 311 4.94 -3.41 17.45
N VAL A 312 3.84 -4.05 17.02
CA VAL A 312 2.71 -4.40 17.87
C VAL A 312 2.41 -5.88 17.72
N SER A 313 2.14 -6.55 18.83
CA SER A 313 1.50 -7.86 18.85
C SER A 313 0.08 -7.73 19.40
N VAL A 314 -0.86 -8.46 18.78
CA VAL A 314 -2.25 -8.54 19.22
C VAL A 314 -2.62 -9.99 19.43
N GLN A 315 -3.07 -10.33 20.64
CA GLN A 315 -3.43 -11.68 21.00
C GLN A 315 -4.85 -11.72 21.57
N LEU A 316 -5.57 -12.80 21.24
CA LEU A 316 -6.85 -13.16 21.85
C LEU A 316 -6.71 -14.54 22.46
N ASN A 317 -6.96 -14.67 23.76
CA ASN A 317 -6.80 -15.93 24.52
C ASN A 317 -5.38 -16.56 24.41
N GLY A 318 -4.35 -15.73 24.22
CA GLY A 318 -2.95 -16.18 24.11
C GLY A 318 -2.51 -16.59 22.71
N GLU A 319 -3.40 -16.54 21.72
CA GLU A 319 -3.09 -16.81 20.31
C GLU A 319 -3.09 -15.51 19.51
N ASP A 320 -2.28 -15.43 18.45
CA ASP A 320 -2.24 -14.27 17.57
C ASP A 320 -3.60 -14.04 16.91
N ALA A 321 -4.07 -12.81 16.97
CA ALA A 321 -5.29 -12.35 16.35
C ALA A 321 -4.99 -11.47 15.13
N PRO A 322 -5.83 -11.49 14.08
CA PRO A 322 -5.67 -10.58 12.95
C PRO A 322 -5.81 -9.13 13.40
N TYR A 323 -4.90 -8.28 12.94
CA TYR A 323 -4.93 -6.83 13.18
C TYR A 323 -4.31 -6.08 12.00
N ASP A 324 -4.49 -4.77 11.97
CA ASP A 324 -3.81 -3.87 11.05
C ASP A 324 -3.18 -2.68 11.81
N VAL A 325 -2.12 -2.11 11.27
CA VAL A 325 -1.53 -0.85 11.75
C VAL A 325 -1.70 0.20 10.66
N ALA A 326 -2.89 0.79 10.61
CA ALA A 326 -3.26 1.75 9.58
C ALA A 326 -3.00 3.20 10.00
N LEU A 327 -3.08 4.14 9.05
CA LEU A 327 -3.19 5.56 9.35
C LEU A 327 -4.62 5.91 9.80
N ALA A 328 -4.74 6.83 10.74
CA ALA A 328 -6.01 7.18 11.39
C ALA A 328 -7.09 7.65 10.39
N PHE A 329 -6.70 8.38 9.33
CA PHE A 329 -7.64 8.79 8.31
C PHE A 329 -8.24 7.60 7.57
N ALA A 330 -7.44 6.56 7.29
CA ALA A 330 -7.90 5.37 6.58
C ALA A 330 -8.90 4.60 7.43
N PHE A 331 -8.62 4.39 8.71
CA PHE A 331 -9.59 3.79 9.62
C PHE A 331 -10.88 4.59 9.68
N HIS A 332 -10.80 5.91 9.90
CA HIS A 332 -11.97 6.79 9.95
C HIS A 332 -12.78 6.78 8.64
N ALA A 333 -12.13 6.68 7.49
CA ALA A 333 -12.81 6.67 6.20
C ALA A 333 -13.72 5.45 5.98
N PHE A 334 -13.33 4.29 6.54
CA PHE A 334 -14.12 3.06 6.47
C PHE A 334 -15.05 2.86 7.69
N HIS A 335 -14.76 3.54 8.81
CA HIS A 335 -15.47 3.39 10.09
C HIS A 335 -15.68 4.76 10.77
N PRO A 336 -16.39 5.71 10.13
CA PRO A 336 -16.48 7.09 10.62
C PRO A 336 -17.16 7.22 11.99
N GLU A 337 -18.03 6.28 12.33
CA GLU A 337 -18.77 6.27 13.60
C GLU A 337 -18.01 5.58 14.75
N VAL A 338 -16.86 4.94 14.45
CA VAL A 338 -16.10 4.20 15.44
C VAL A 338 -15.00 5.10 16.02
N PRO A 339 -14.99 5.33 17.34
CA PRO A 339 -13.98 6.18 17.95
C PRO A 339 -12.61 5.49 17.95
N ILE A 340 -11.55 6.31 17.82
CA ILE A 340 -10.17 5.88 18.05
C ILE A 340 -9.82 6.20 19.50
N THR A 341 -9.44 5.19 20.28
CA THR A 341 -8.97 5.40 21.66
C THR A 341 -7.58 6.04 21.66
N THR A 342 -7.45 7.19 22.35
CA THR A 342 -6.22 8.01 22.38
C THR A 342 -5.61 8.14 23.77
N ASP A 343 -6.34 7.80 24.83
CA ASP A 343 -6.01 7.96 26.25
C ASP A 343 -6.78 6.96 27.15
#